data_c9c803cb77344c3a26d79b1c98db12bc
#
_entry.id   c9c803cb77344c3a26d79b1c98db12bc
#
_cell.length_a   1.000
_cell.length_b   1.000
_cell.length_c   1.000
_cell.angle_alpha   90.00
_cell.angle_beta   90.00
_cell.angle_gamma   90.00
#
_symmetry.space_group_name_H-M   'P 1'
#
loop_
_entity.id
_entity.type
_entity.pdbx_description
1 polymer ?
#
loop_
_entity_poly.entity_id
_entity_poly.type
_entity_poly.pdbx_seq_one_letter_code
_entity_poly.pdbx_strand_id
1 'polypeptide(L)'
;MTTKDLVAALTAGRIVYDNGAEQVFDHSGATTYVDRGHAVHGEWYVDDDGRFALFWPPSYRAPYDLQWIVEDGSIVGLRFSHREHGSQFSARYA
;
A
#
# COMPACT_ATOMS: atom_id res chain seq x y z
N MET A 1 3.63 9.74 8.57
CA MET A 1 2.16 9.68 8.57
C MET A 1 1.62 9.17 9.89
N THR A 2 0.50 9.73 10.35
CA THR A 2 -0.22 9.17 11.48
C THR A 2 -1.01 7.93 11.04
N THR A 3 -1.54 7.16 11.99
CA THR A 3 -2.42 6.02 11.68
C THR A 3 -3.61 6.45 10.82
N LYS A 4 -4.22 7.58 11.16
CA LYS A 4 -5.34 8.13 10.41
C LYS A 4 -4.94 8.48 8.97
N ASP A 5 -3.76 9.07 8.79
CA ASP A 5 -3.24 9.39 7.46
C ASP A 5 -3.01 8.13 6.63
N LEU A 6 -2.47 7.07 7.24
CA LEU A 6 -2.23 5.81 6.56
C LEU A 6 -3.52 5.20 6.04
N VAL A 7 -4.56 5.13 6.88
CA VAL A 7 -5.85 4.59 6.47
C VAL A 7 -6.44 5.42 5.33
N ALA A 8 -6.42 6.74 5.45
CA ALA A 8 -6.95 7.63 4.41
C ALA A 8 -6.17 7.48 3.11
N ALA A 9 -4.84 7.42 3.17
CA ALA A 9 -3.97 7.26 2.00
C ALA A 9 -4.24 5.96 1.25
N LEU A 10 -4.35 4.85 1.98
CA LEU A 10 -4.53 3.54 1.40
C LEU A 10 -5.93 3.35 0.80
N THR A 11 -6.94 3.94 1.43
CA THR A 11 -8.34 3.79 0.99
C THR A 11 -8.84 4.90 0.07
N ALA A 12 -7.97 5.84 -0.31
CA ALA A 12 -8.35 6.96 -1.16
C ALA A 12 -8.73 6.55 -2.58
N GLY A 13 -8.22 5.40 -3.06
CA GLY A 13 -8.53 4.90 -4.38
C GLY A 13 -7.55 3.82 -4.82
N ARG A 14 -7.76 3.36 -6.05
CA ARG A 14 -6.88 2.39 -6.68
C ARG A 14 -5.51 3.03 -6.95
N ILE A 15 -4.45 2.28 -6.71
CA ILE A 15 -3.09 2.71 -7.02
C ILE A 15 -2.48 1.83 -8.10
N VAL A 16 -1.60 2.41 -8.91
CA VAL A 16 -0.89 1.73 -9.98
C VAL A 16 0.61 1.87 -9.72
N TYR A 17 1.28 0.74 -9.60
CA TYR A 17 2.73 0.69 -9.37
C TYR A 17 3.50 1.00 -10.65
N ASP A 18 4.78 1.35 -10.52
CA ASP A 18 5.65 1.68 -11.64
C ASP A 18 5.80 0.53 -12.64
N ASN A 19 5.64 -0.72 -12.18
CA ASN A 19 5.70 -1.91 -13.03
C ASN A 19 4.36 -2.25 -13.71
N GLY A 20 3.33 -1.42 -13.52
CA GLY A 20 1.99 -1.62 -14.09
C GLY A 20 1.04 -2.45 -13.24
N ALA A 21 1.49 -3.03 -12.15
CA ALA A 21 0.60 -3.74 -11.22
C ALA A 21 -0.34 -2.75 -10.52
N GLU A 22 -1.50 -3.22 -10.10
CA GLU A 22 -2.51 -2.39 -9.45
C GLU A 22 -2.89 -2.98 -8.10
N GLN A 23 -3.30 -2.11 -7.18
CA GLN A 23 -3.76 -2.57 -5.86
C GLN A 23 -4.86 -1.69 -5.32
N VAL A 24 -5.80 -2.32 -4.63
CA VAL A 24 -6.91 -1.67 -3.94
C VAL A 24 -6.90 -2.09 -2.48
N PHE A 25 -7.11 -1.12 -1.59
CA PHE A 25 -7.20 -1.36 -0.16
C PHE A 25 -8.61 -1.01 0.30
N ASP A 26 -9.30 -1.99 0.87
CA ASP A 26 -10.67 -1.82 1.35
C ASP A 26 -10.67 -1.50 2.85
N HIS A 27 -11.61 -0.69 3.30
CA HIS A 27 -11.76 -0.34 4.73
C HIS A 27 -11.97 -1.55 5.62
N SER A 28 -12.47 -2.67 5.06
CA SER A 28 -12.66 -3.91 5.80
C SER A 28 -11.36 -4.60 6.23
N GLY A 29 -10.21 -4.15 5.70
CA GLY A 29 -8.93 -4.79 5.89
C GLY A 29 -8.56 -5.76 4.77
N ALA A 30 -9.36 -5.86 3.72
CA ALA A 30 -9.04 -6.64 2.55
C ALA A 30 -8.20 -5.83 1.57
N THR A 31 -7.34 -6.51 0.83
CA THR A 31 -6.60 -5.89 -0.28
C THR A 31 -6.56 -6.84 -1.46
N THR A 32 -6.59 -6.28 -2.66
CA THR A 32 -6.47 -7.03 -3.91
C THR A 32 -5.32 -6.45 -4.73
N TYR A 33 -4.38 -7.30 -5.08
CA TYR A 33 -3.24 -6.96 -5.92
C TYR A 33 -3.42 -7.66 -7.26
N VAL A 34 -3.31 -6.90 -8.35
CA VAL A 34 -3.49 -7.43 -9.71
C VAL A 34 -2.22 -7.17 -10.50
N ASP A 35 -1.63 -8.24 -11.03
CA ASP A 35 -0.47 -8.17 -11.89
C ASP A 35 -0.69 -9.06 -13.11
N ARG A 36 -0.60 -8.47 -14.30
CA ARG A 36 -0.76 -9.20 -15.57
C ARG A 36 -2.06 -10.01 -15.65
N GLY A 37 -3.15 -9.44 -15.11
CA GLY A 37 -4.45 -10.08 -15.11
C GLY A 37 -4.66 -11.12 -14.00
N HIS A 38 -3.65 -11.36 -13.16
CA HIS A 38 -3.77 -12.27 -12.02
C HIS A 38 -4.05 -11.49 -10.75
N ALA A 39 -5.15 -11.81 -10.10
CA ALA A 39 -5.54 -11.19 -8.84
C ALA A 39 -5.09 -12.05 -7.65
N VAL A 40 -4.48 -11.41 -6.67
CA VAL A 40 -4.09 -12.04 -5.40
C VAL A 40 -4.79 -11.27 -4.29
N HIS A 41 -5.45 -12.00 -3.39
CA HIS A 41 -6.18 -11.41 -2.28
C HIS A 41 -5.41 -11.57 -0.98
N GLY A 42 -5.35 -10.51 -0.20
CA GLY A 42 -4.66 -10.48 1.08
C GLY A 42 -5.38 -9.59 2.06
N GLU A 43 -4.68 -9.30 3.15
CA GLU A 43 -5.19 -8.43 4.20
C GLU A 43 -4.17 -7.34 4.49
N TRP A 44 -4.65 -6.22 5.01
CA TRP A 44 -3.80 -5.13 5.45
C TRP A 44 -4.25 -4.63 6.81
N TYR A 45 -3.32 -4.08 7.56
CA TYR A 45 -3.65 -3.47 8.83
C TYR A 45 -2.62 -2.41 9.20
N VAL A 46 -3.02 -1.53 10.12
CA VAL A 46 -2.17 -0.52 10.71
C VAL A 46 -2.18 -0.78 12.20
N ASP A 47 -1.01 -0.96 12.79
CA ASP A 47 -0.89 -1.21 14.22
C ASP A 47 -0.97 0.09 15.04
N ASP A 48 -0.92 -0.06 16.37
CA ASP A 48 -1.05 1.08 17.29
C ASP A 48 0.10 2.07 17.17
N ASP A 49 1.25 1.65 16.64
CA ASP A 49 2.41 2.50 16.42
C ASP A 49 2.33 3.27 15.11
N GLY A 50 1.23 3.14 14.35
CA GLY A 50 1.06 3.76 13.06
C GLY A 50 1.87 3.08 11.96
N ARG A 51 2.15 1.79 12.12
CA ARG A 51 2.91 1.01 11.14
C ARG A 51 1.97 0.20 10.29
N PHE A 52 2.27 0.14 9.00
CA PHE A 52 1.49 -0.58 8.01
C PHE A 52 2.09 -1.95 7.71
N ALA A 53 1.24 -2.96 7.59
CA ALA A 53 1.67 -4.29 7.17
C ALA A 53 0.64 -4.93 6.25
N LEU A 54 1.14 -5.72 5.30
CA LEU A 54 0.36 -6.59 4.43
C LEU A 54 0.49 -8.03 4.94
N PHE A 55 -0.57 -8.79 4.81
CA PHE A 55 -0.56 -10.22 5.04
C PHE A 55 -1.05 -10.96 3.81
N TRP A 56 -0.21 -11.84 3.28
CA TRP A 56 -0.54 -12.70 2.14
C TRP A 56 -0.66 -14.13 2.64
N PRO A 57 -1.89 -14.70 2.64
CA PRO A 57 -2.07 -16.06 3.08
C PRO A 57 -1.18 -17.04 2.28
N PRO A 58 -0.75 -18.13 2.91
CA PRO A 58 -1.08 -18.56 4.27
C PRO A 58 -0.23 -17.98 5.37
N SER A 59 0.94 -17.36 5.08
CA SER A 59 1.87 -17.04 6.15
C SER A 59 2.81 -15.86 5.89
N TYR A 60 2.73 -15.20 4.74
CA TYR A 60 3.65 -14.11 4.43
C TYR A 60 3.15 -12.77 4.96
N ARG A 61 3.98 -12.15 5.78
CA ARG A 61 3.71 -10.83 6.36
C ARG A 61 4.78 -9.85 5.91
N ALA A 62 4.36 -8.70 5.39
CA ALA A 62 5.27 -7.70 4.86
C ALA A 62 5.01 -6.34 5.50
N PRO A 63 5.92 -5.86 6.39
CA PRO A 63 5.79 -4.53 6.99
C PRO A 63 6.40 -3.47 6.09
N TYR A 64 5.72 -2.33 5.98
CA TYR A 64 6.17 -1.21 5.15
C TYR A 64 6.05 0.12 5.88
N ASP A 65 6.98 1.03 5.58
CA ASP A 65 6.81 2.45 5.85
C ASP A 65 6.23 3.11 4.61
N LEU A 66 5.32 4.07 4.81
CA LEU A 66 4.71 4.80 3.72
C LEU A 66 5.12 6.26 3.71
N GLN A 67 5.29 6.80 2.51
CA GLN A 67 5.53 8.21 2.29
C GLN A 67 4.63 8.71 1.16
N TRP A 68 4.21 9.97 1.26
CA TRP A 68 3.51 10.62 0.17
C TRP A 68 4.46 10.89 -0.99
N ILE A 69 3.98 10.70 -2.22
CA ILE A 69 4.63 11.23 -3.41
C ILE A 69 3.92 12.53 -3.76
N VAL A 70 4.68 13.63 -3.76
CA VAL A 70 4.14 14.97 -4.02
C VAL A 70 4.79 15.53 -5.28
N GLU A 71 3.97 16.00 -6.21
CA GLU A 71 4.42 16.66 -7.44
C GLU A 71 3.66 17.96 -7.60
N ASP A 72 4.38 19.05 -7.84
CA ASP A 72 3.80 20.39 -8.05
C ASP A 72 2.83 20.80 -6.94
N GLY A 73 3.15 20.44 -5.69
CA GLY A 73 2.33 20.74 -4.53
C GLY A 73 1.12 19.83 -4.32
N SER A 74 0.96 18.80 -5.17
CA SER A 74 -0.17 17.86 -5.08
C SER A 74 0.32 16.47 -4.73
N ILE A 75 -0.46 15.78 -3.88
CA ILE A 75 -0.23 14.38 -3.57
C ILE A 75 -0.70 13.54 -4.75
N VAL A 76 0.21 12.77 -5.37
CA VAL A 76 -0.08 11.98 -6.55
C VAL A 76 0.05 10.48 -6.33
N GLY A 77 0.61 10.05 -5.22
CA GLY A 77 0.81 8.63 -4.95
C GLY A 77 1.47 8.34 -3.62
N LEU A 78 1.93 7.11 -3.50
CA LEU A 78 2.53 6.56 -2.29
C LEU A 78 3.82 5.82 -2.61
N ARG A 79 4.80 5.94 -1.72
CA ARG A 79 6.00 5.11 -1.73
C ARG A 79 5.96 4.16 -0.55
N PHE A 80 6.17 2.89 -0.84
CA PHE A 80 6.24 1.81 0.14
C PHE A 80 7.69 1.38 0.30
N SER A 81 8.20 1.39 1.53
CA SER A 81 9.55 0.92 1.83
C SER A 81 9.45 -0.28 2.76
N HIS A 82 9.91 -1.44 2.29
CA HIS A 82 9.87 -2.67 3.09
C HIS A 82 10.86 -2.54 4.26
N ARG A 83 10.35 -2.68 5.47
CA ARG A 83 11.12 -2.38 6.69
C ARG A 83 12.24 -3.37 6.97
N GLU A 84 12.13 -4.60 6.46
CA GLU A 84 13.12 -5.65 6.69
C GLU A 84 14.10 -5.82 5.53
N HIS A 85 13.60 -5.66 4.28
CA HIS A 85 14.40 -5.90 3.08
C HIS A 85 14.92 -4.63 2.40
N GLY A 86 14.43 -3.47 2.78
CA GLY A 86 14.82 -2.21 2.18
C GLY A 86 14.30 -1.98 0.76
N SER A 87 13.50 -2.89 0.21
CA SER A 87 12.89 -2.73 -1.11
C SER A 87 11.91 -1.57 -1.11
N GLN A 88 11.88 -0.81 -2.20
CA GLN A 88 10.96 0.32 -2.34
C GLN A 88 10.08 0.13 -3.56
N PHE A 89 8.81 0.52 -3.41
CA PHE A 89 7.82 0.48 -4.48
C PHE A 89 7.10 1.81 -4.51
N SER A 90 6.96 2.38 -5.71
CA SER A 90 6.23 3.63 -5.90
C SER A 90 4.96 3.36 -6.69
N ALA A 91 3.87 3.99 -6.27
CA ALA A 91 2.57 3.85 -6.92
C ALA A 91 1.90 5.20 -7.03
N ARG A 92 1.08 5.37 -8.07
CA ARG A 92 0.28 6.58 -8.29
C ARG A 92 -1.19 6.25 -8.16
N TYR A 93 -1.97 7.20 -7.68
CA TYR A 93 -3.42 7.08 -7.70
C TYR A 93 -3.91 7.07 -9.16
N ALA A 94 -4.81 6.14 -9.43
CA ALA A 94 -5.37 5.99 -10.75
C ALA A 94 -6.44 7.05 -11.05
#